data_ff45d4f2d93e9ff73b65f8ba86a28be1
#
_entry.id   ff45d4f2d93e9ff73b65f8ba86a28be1
#
_cell.length_a   1.000
_cell.length_b   1.000
_cell.length_c   1.000
_cell.angle_alpha   90.00
_cell.angle_beta   90.00
_cell.angle_gamma   90.00
#
_symmetry.space_group_name_H-M   'P 1'
#
loop_
_entity.id
_entity.type
_entity.pdbx_description
1 polymer ?
#
loop_
_entity_poly.entity_id
_entity_poly.type
_entity_poly.pdbx_seq_one_letter_code
_entity_poly.pdbx_strand_id
1 'polypeptide(L)'
;MAENQKVDLSTLPKGLTKEEFTALPNFKKIRAFFTWAGVVSIVSGIFVLSSIGHLSQSILQNGGSLDGLFQMGAVKLNLLFMVVSIVLGILLIKKKTTTMAYILAIIELIYVLLAITSGGSVGIGAISFLLSLVGAIRIDKKWKLYQEISV
;
A
#
# COMPACT_ATOMS: atom_id res chain seq x y z
N MET A 1 -0.38 -27.65 -10.28
CA MET A 1 -1.39 -26.61 -10.62
C MET A 1 -2.40 -26.57 -9.49
N ALA A 2 -2.35 -25.57 -8.59
CA ALA A 2 -3.25 -25.52 -7.45
C ALA A 2 -4.62 -25.03 -7.95
N GLU A 3 -5.57 -25.95 -7.88
CA GLU A 3 -6.99 -25.79 -8.16
C GLU A 3 -7.50 -24.50 -7.52
N ASN A 4 -8.02 -23.59 -8.35
CA ASN A 4 -8.75 -22.42 -7.90
C ASN A 4 -10.02 -22.94 -7.19
N GLN A 5 -9.91 -23.25 -5.91
CA GLN A 5 -11.10 -23.52 -5.09
C GLN A 5 -11.98 -22.29 -5.19
N LYS A 6 -13.01 -22.39 -6.05
CA LYS A 6 -14.13 -21.44 -6.05
C LYS A 6 -14.71 -21.52 -4.64
N VAL A 7 -14.50 -20.47 -3.87
CA VAL A 7 -15.15 -20.33 -2.57
C VAL A 7 -16.65 -20.40 -2.82
N ASP A 8 -17.31 -21.43 -2.31
CA ASP A 8 -18.74 -21.52 -2.35
C ASP A 8 -19.30 -20.54 -1.32
N LEU A 9 -19.79 -19.40 -1.80
CA LEU A 9 -20.31 -18.35 -0.96
C LEU A 9 -21.65 -18.71 -0.32
N SER A 10 -22.38 -19.71 -0.86
CA SER A 10 -23.66 -20.17 -0.33
C SER A 10 -23.53 -20.92 1.00
N THR A 11 -22.35 -21.46 1.30
CA THR A 11 -22.07 -22.21 2.54
C THR A 11 -21.63 -21.29 3.69
N LEU A 12 -21.46 -19.99 3.46
CA LEU A 12 -21.01 -19.06 4.48
C LEU A 12 -22.18 -18.65 5.41
N PRO A 13 -21.88 -18.36 6.70
CA PRO A 13 -22.88 -17.84 7.62
C PRO A 13 -23.54 -16.57 7.07
N LYS A 14 -24.83 -16.41 7.25
CA LYS A 14 -25.58 -15.18 6.89
C LYS A 14 -25.27 -14.06 7.91
N GLY A 15 -25.31 -12.81 7.42
CA GLY A 15 -25.20 -11.64 8.28
C GLY A 15 -23.77 -11.26 8.71
N LEU A 16 -22.74 -11.77 8.02
CA LEU A 16 -21.36 -11.35 8.27
C LEU A 16 -21.17 -9.87 7.95
N THR A 17 -20.38 -9.19 8.76
CA THR A 17 -19.81 -7.90 8.39
C THR A 17 -18.73 -8.05 7.32
N LYS A 18 -18.41 -7.00 6.58
CA LYS A 18 -17.36 -7.04 5.56
C LYS A 18 -15.98 -7.41 6.14
N GLU A 19 -15.72 -7.02 7.39
CA GLU A 19 -14.47 -7.32 8.08
C GLU A 19 -14.38 -8.81 8.43
N GLU A 20 -15.44 -9.38 9.00
CA GLU A 20 -15.54 -10.81 9.29
C GLU A 20 -15.44 -11.65 8.01
N PHE A 21 -16.15 -11.25 6.96
CA PHE A 21 -16.07 -11.88 5.64
C PHE A 21 -14.61 -11.87 5.13
N THR A 22 -13.93 -10.73 5.18
CA THR A 22 -12.54 -10.63 4.75
C THR A 22 -11.60 -11.48 5.61
N ALA A 23 -11.93 -11.70 6.89
CA ALA A 23 -11.14 -12.49 7.82
C ALA A 23 -11.23 -14.01 7.59
N LEU A 24 -12.21 -14.49 6.84
CA LEU A 24 -12.42 -15.92 6.59
C LEU A 24 -11.17 -16.60 6.01
N PRO A 25 -10.88 -17.86 6.39
CA PRO A 25 -9.73 -18.63 5.90
C PRO A 25 -9.67 -18.73 4.37
N ASN A 26 -10.83 -18.80 3.73
CA ASN A 26 -11.01 -18.91 2.29
C ASN A 26 -10.40 -17.72 1.50
N PHE A 27 -10.22 -16.57 2.15
CA PHE A 27 -9.62 -15.37 1.54
C PHE A 27 -8.14 -15.16 1.91
N LYS A 28 -7.49 -16.15 2.54
CA LYS A 28 -6.07 -16.06 2.93
C LYS A 28 -5.16 -15.64 1.77
N LYS A 29 -5.37 -16.21 0.58
CA LYS A 29 -4.58 -15.86 -0.63
C LYS A 29 -4.80 -14.41 -1.05
N ILE A 30 -6.04 -13.90 -0.98
CA ILE A 30 -6.32 -12.50 -1.34
C ILE A 30 -5.75 -11.56 -0.26
N ARG A 31 -5.87 -11.90 1.02
CA ARG A 31 -5.25 -11.13 2.11
C ARG A 31 -3.72 -11.07 2.03
N ALA A 32 -3.08 -12.04 1.36
CA ALA A 32 -1.65 -11.99 1.10
C ALA A 32 -1.26 -10.76 0.26
N PHE A 33 -2.12 -10.30 -0.64
CA PHE A 33 -1.90 -9.04 -1.37
C PHE A 33 -1.77 -7.85 -0.43
N PHE A 34 -2.59 -7.78 0.63
CA PHE A 34 -2.50 -6.71 1.62
C PHE A 34 -1.19 -6.77 2.42
N THR A 35 -0.76 -7.98 2.79
CA THR A 35 0.51 -8.17 3.48
C THR A 35 1.68 -7.74 2.60
N TRP A 36 1.72 -8.19 1.34
CA TRP A 36 2.77 -7.82 0.41
C TRP A 36 2.75 -6.33 0.06
N ALA A 37 1.56 -5.75 -0.15
CA ALA A 37 1.42 -4.31 -0.37
C ALA A 37 2.01 -3.51 0.80
N GLY A 38 1.69 -3.89 2.02
CA GLY A 38 2.23 -3.25 3.22
C GLY A 38 3.75 -3.40 3.35
N VAL A 39 4.29 -4.59 3.08
CA VAL A 39 5.75 -4.82 3.08
C VAL A 39 6.44 -3.97 2.02
N VAL A 40 5.92 -3.96 0.79
CA VAL A 40 6.48 -3.17 -0.31
C VAL A 40 6.42 -1.67 0.01
N SER A 41 5.34 -1.19 0.62
CA SER A 41 5.20 0.21 1.03
C SER A 41 6.23 0.60 2.09
N ILE A 42 6.47 -0.26 3.09
CA ILE A 42 7.51 -0.04 4.11
C ILE A 42 8.89 0.02 3.46
N VAL A 43 9.19 -0.93 2.58
CA VAL A 43 10.47 -0.98 1.85
C VAL A 43 10.64 0.28 0.99
N SER A 44 9.59 0.73 0.29
CA SER A 44 9.60 1.98 -0.49
C SER A 44 9.95 3.18 0.40
N GLY A 45 9.35 3.29 1.58
CA GLY A 45 9.67 4.35 2.54
C GLY A 45 11.15 4.33 2.99
N ILE A 46 11.69 3.15 3.24
CA ILE A 46 13.11 2.99 3.62
C ILE A 46 14.03 3.44 2.47
N PHE A 47 13.69 3.12 1.22
CA PHE A 47 14.45 3.58 0.06
C PHE A 47 14.45 5.11 -0.09
N VAL A 48 13.32 5.76 0.17
CA VAL A 48 13.23 7.23 0.19
C VAL A 48 14.18 7.82 1.23
N LEU A 49 14.20 7.24 2.44
CA LEU A 49 15.12 7.67 3.51
C LEU A 49 16.59 7.52 3.08
N SER A 50 16.95 6.38 2.49
CA SER A 50 18.30 6.14 1.97
C SER A 50 18.70 7.18 0.91
N SER A 51 17.79 7.50 -0.02
CA SER A 51 18.03 8.50 -1.06
C SER A 51 18.28 9.89 -0.49
N ILE A 52 17.52 10.30 0.54
CA ILE A 52 17.74 11.57 1.25
C ILE A 52 19.10 11.54 1.98
N GLY A 53 19.48 10.41 2.58
CA GLY A 53 20.78 10.23 3.22
C GLY A 53 21.94 10.42 2.24
N HIS A 54 21.88 9.82 1.06
CA HIS A 54 22.90 9.99 0.01
C HIS A 54 22.97 11.45 -0.47
N LEU A 55 21.84 12.11 -0.67
CA LEU A 55 21.80 13.52 -1.06
C LEU A 55 22.43 14.40 0.03
N SER A 56 22.13 14.14 1.30
CA SER A 56 22.73 14.84 2.44
C SER A 56 24.24 14.73 2.47
N GLN A 57 24.77 13.52 2.26
CA GLN A 57 26.22 13.28 2.20
C GLN A 57 26.88 14.03 1.03
N SER A 58 26.24 13.99 -0.14
CA SER A 58 26.78 14.71 -1.32
C SER A 58 26.82 16.21 -1.10
N ILE A 59 25.83 16.81 -0.46
CA ILE A 59 25.80 18.23 -0.13
C ILE A 59 26.94 18.59 0.84
N LEU A 60 27.13 17.81 1.91
CA LEU A 60 28.17 18.04 2.90
C LEU A 60 29.56 17.90 2.29
N GLN A 61 29.80 16.91 1.44
CA GLN A 61 31.07 16.71 0.76
C GLN A 61 31.45 17.89 -0.18
N ASN A 62 30.42 18.55 -0.73
CA ASN A 62 30.62 19.74 -1.59
C ASN A 62 30.62 21.07 -0.80
N GLY A 63 30.72 21.03 0.52
CA GLY A 63 30.79 22.23 1.37
C GLY A 63 29.44 22.94 1.57
N GLY A 64 28.32 22.27 1.22
CA GLY A 64 26.96 22.79 1.41
C GLY A 64 26.44 22.62 2.82
N SER A 65 25.34 23.30 3.13
CA SER A 65 24.62 23.23 4.41
C SER A 65 23.40 22.32 4.33
N LEU A 66 23.16 21.50 5.36
CA LEU A 66 21.95 20.69 5.49
C LEU A 66 20.68 21.52 5.67
N ASP A 67 20.79 22.75 6.21
CA ASP A 67 19.63 23.62 6.40
C ASP A 67 18.93 23.92 5.08
N GLY A 68 19.68 24.15 4.00
CA GLY A 68 19.13 24.33 2.66
C GLY A 68 18.40 23.09 2.13
N LEU A 69 18.92 21.89 2.42
CA LEU A 69 18.28 20.64 2.00
C LEU A 69 16.90 20.47 2.64
N PHE A 70 16.79 20.67 3.96
CA PHE A 70 15.53 20.52 4.68
C PHE A 70 14.55 21.66 4.42
N GLN A 71 14.97 22.77 3.84
CA GLN A 71 14.06 23.82 3.38
C GLN A 71 13.44 23.51 2.02
N MET A 72 14.00 22.59 1.23
CA MET A 72 13.44 22.19 -0.05
C MET A 72 12.07 21.54 0.12
N GLY A 73 11.05 22.11 -0.51
CA GLY A 73 9.68 21.58 -0.44
C GLY A 73 9.56 20.12 -0.90
N ALA A 74 10.35 19.72 -1.91
CA ALA A 74 10.41 18.34 -2.39
C ALA A 74 10.92 17.36 -1.32
N VAL A 75 11.94 17.75 -0.53
CA VAL A 75 12.47 16.90 0.55
C VAL A 75 11.45 16.73 1.67
N LYS A 76 10.78 17.81 2.08
CA LYS A 76 9.70 17.76 3.08
C LYS A 76 8.55 16.87 2.62
N LEU A 77 8.15 16.98 1.36
CA LEU A 77 7.09 16.19 0.79
C LEU A 77 7.48 14.70 0.75
N ASN A 78 8.69 14.38 0.31
CA ASN A 78 9.18 13.00 0.31
C ASN A 78 9.25 12.39 1.71
N LEU A 79 9.69 13.15 2.71
CA LEU A 79 9.69 12.71 4.11
C LEU A 79 8.28 12.44 4.62
N LEU A 80 7.32 13.32 4.30
CA LEU A 80 5.92 13.11 4.65
C LEU A 80 5.37 11.83 4.03
N PHE A 81 5.55 11.64 2.73
CA PHE A 81 5.11 10.42 2.04
C PHE A 81 5.77 9.16 2.61
N MET A 82 7.08 9.22 2.92
CA MET A 82 7.79 8.12 3.56
C MET A 82 7.11 7.70 4.87
N VAL A 83 6.87 8.65 5.77
CA VAL A 83 6.24 8.37 7.07
C VAL A 83 4.83 7.80 6.88
N VAL A 84 4.04 8.42 6.02
CA VAL A 84 2.66 7.99 5.73
C VAL A 84 2.64 6.58 5.13
N SER A 85 3.49 6.29 4.15
CA SER A 85 3.57 4.96 3.52
C SER A 85 3.99 3.88 4.50
N ILE A 86 4.98 4.14 5.37
CA ILE A 86 5.39 3.19 6.41
C ILE A 86 4.24 2.92 7.39
N VAL A 87 3.60 3.97 7.91
CA VAL A 87 2.50 3.84 8.87
C VAL A 87 1.32 3.08 8.26
N LEU A 88 0.90 3.46 7.05
CA LEU A 88 -0.19 2.78 6.34
C LEU A 88 0.17 1.35 5.98
N GLY A 89 1.42 1.08 5.58
CA GLY A 89 1.91 -0.27 5.33
C GLY A 89 1.80 -1.16 6.57
N ILE A 90 2.23 -0.67 7.74
CA ILE A 90 2.10 -1.39 9.02
C ILE A 90 0.63 -1.63 9.37
N LEU A 91 -0.22 -0.62 9.23
CA LEU A 91 -1.66 -0.72 9.50
C LEU A 91 -2.34 -1.73 8.59
N LEU A 92 -1.98 -1.75 7.31
CA LEU A 92 -2.52 -2.71 6.35
C LEU A 92 -2.11 -4.14 6.67
N ILE A 93 -0.87 -4.38 7.07
CA ILE A 93 -0.40 -5.70 7.52
C ILE A 93 -1.18 -6.18 8.76
N LYS A 94 -1.44 -5.28 9.70
CA LYS A 94 -2.14 -5.62 10.95
C LYS A 94 -3.63 -5.82 10.74
N LYS A 95 -4.31 -4.86 10.11
CA LYS A 95 -5.78 -4.84 10.01
C LYS A 95 -6.32 -5.63 8.81
N LYS A 96 -5.58 -5.69 7.70
CA LYS A 96 -5.95 -6.41 6.46
C LYS A 96 -7.35 -6.06 5.94
N THR A 97 -7.77 -4.80 6.09
CA THR A 97 -9.08 -4.32 5.64
C THR A 97 -8.99 -3.71 4.24
N THR A 98 -10.08 -3.82 3.48
CA THR A 98 -10.17 -3.22 2.14
C THR A 98 -10.08 -1.69 2.19
N THR A 99 -10.63 -1.07 3.22
CA THR A 99 -10.55 0.39 3.43
C THR A 99 -9.11 0.86 3.54
N MET A 100 -8.27 0.20 4.37
CA MET A 100 -6.86 0.54 4.48
C MET A 100 -6.10 0.28 3.18
N ALA A 101 -6.46 -0.75 2.43
CA ALA A 101 -5.85 -1.03 1.13
C ALA A 101 -6.17 0.07 0.11
N TYR A 102 -7.40 0.59 0.06
CA TYR A 102 -7.74 1.72 -0.81
C TYR A 102 -7.03 3.01 -0.40
N ILE A 103 -6.96 3.32 0.91
CA ILE A 103 -6.25 4.50 1.41
C ILE A 103 -4.77 4.43 0.99
N LEU A 104 -4.12 3.29 1.21
CA LEU A 104 -2.73 3.10 0.78
C LEU A 104 -2.59 3.24 -0.74
N ALA A 105 -3.48 2.63 -1.52
CA ALA A 105 -3.46 2.74 -2.98
C ALA A 105 -3.58 4.21 -3.46
N ILE A 106 -4.45 5.00 -2.87
CA ILE A 106 -4.61 6.42 -3.22
C ILE A 106 -3.33 7.20 -2.91
N ILE A 107 -2.75 7.02 -1.74
CA ILE A 107 -1.52 7.69 -1.32
C ILE A 107 -0.35 7.32 -2.25
N GLU A 108 -0.17 6.03 -2.54
CA GLU A 108 0.89 5.56 -3.44
C GLU A 108 0.66 6.05 -4.89
N LEU A 109 -0.59 6.15 -5.35
CA LEU A 109 -0.92 6.71 -6.66
C LEU A 109 -0.51 8.19 -6.73
N ILE A 110 -0.84 8.99 -5.71
CA ILE A 110 -0.45 10.40 -5.64
C ILE A 110 1.07 10.52 -5.70
N TYR A 111 1.79 9.69 -4.93
CA TYR A 111 3.25 9.68 -4.93
C TYR A 111 3.82 9.33 -6.30
N VAL A 112 3.28 8.30 -6.97
CA VAL A 112 3.69 7.91 -8.33
C VAL A 112 3.47 9.04 -9.34
N LEU A 113 2.32 9.72 -9.28
CA LEU A 113 2.03 10.85 -10.16
C LEU A 113 3.00 12.03 -9.92
N LEU A 114 3.30 12.34 -8.67
CA LEU A 114 4.28 13.37 -8.32
C LEU A 114 5.69 12.98 -8.78
N ALA A 115 6.09 11.72 -8.66
CA ALA A 115 7.37 11.23 -9.15
C ALA A 115 7.49 11.40 -10.68
N ILE A 116 6.45 11.02 -11.44
CA ILE A 116 6.42 11.17 -12.90
C ILE A 116 6.55 12.65 -13.30
N THR A 117 5.76 13.54 -12.67
CA THR A 117 5.75 14.97 -13.02
C THR A 117 7.04 15.69 -12.63
N SER A 118 7.77 15.19 -11.63
CA SER A 118 9.08 15.72 -11.23
C SER A 118 10.28 15.08 -11.95
N GLY A 119 10.04 14.22 -12.94
CA GLY A 119 11.10 13.49 -13.65
C GLY A 119 11.79 12.40 -12.84
N GLY A 120 11.18 11.98 -11.75
CA GLY A 120 11.66 10.90 -10.89
C GLY A 120 11.27 9.49 -11.41
N SER A 121 11.83 8.46 -10.79
CA SER A 121 11.47 7.07 -11.11
C SER A 121 10.18 6.67 -10.40
N VAL A 122 9.31 5.95 -11.10
CA VAL A 122 8.03 5.44 -10.59
C VAL A 122 8.19 4.39 -9.47
N GLY A 123 9.35 3.81 -9.36
CA GLY A 123 9.83 3.02 -8.25
C GLY A 123 8.91 1.91 -7.73
N ILE A 124 9.25 1.50 -6.53
CA ILE A 124 8.60 0.38 -5.80
C ILE A 124 7.17 0.75 -5.36
N GLY A 125 6.85 2.05 -5.20
CA GLY A 125 5.51 2.53 -4.81
C GLY A 125 4.39 2.09 -5.76
N ALA A 126 4.68 2.02 -7.08
CA ALA A 126 3.72 1.50 -8.06
C ALA A 126 3.32 0.04 -7.80
N ILE A 127 4.25 -0.77 -7.32
CA ILE A 127 3.97 -2.18 -6.97
C ILE A 127 3.04 -2.24 -5.76
N SER A 128 3.30 -1.43 -4.72
CA SER A 128 2.44 -1.32 -3.54
C SER A 128 1.02 -0.88 -3.92
N PHE A 129 0.91 0.14 -4.77
CA PHE A 129 -0.36 0.61 -5.33
C PHE A 129 -1.13 -0.53 -6.00
N LEU A 130 -0.50 -1.24 -6.95
CA LEU A 130 -1.16 -2.33 -7.69
C LEU A 130 -1.59 -3.47 -6.77
N LEU A 131 -0.73 -3.90 -5.84
CA LEU A 131 -1.06 -4.98 -4.89
C LEU A 131 -2.24 -4.60 -3.99
N SER A 132 -2.24 -3.37 -3.45
CA SER A 132 -3.33 -2.86 -2.60
C SER A 132 -4.65 -2.82 -3.36
N LEU A 133 -4.64 -2.24 -4.56
CA LEU A 133 -5.82 -2.07 -5.39
C LEU A 133 -6.40 -3.42 -5.84
N VAL A 134 -5.57 -4.32 -6.36
CA VAL A 134 -6.00 -5.64 -6.82
C VAL A 134 -6.57 -6.46 -5.66
N GLY A 135 -5.92 -6.42 -4.50
CA GLY A 135 -6.41 -7.11 -3.30
C GLY A 135 -7.79 -6.59 -2.87
N ALA A 136 -7.96 -5.27 -2.80
CA ALA A 136 -9.21 -4.63 -2.40
C ALA A 136 -10.36 -4.94 -3.40
N ILE A 137 -10.12 -4.78 -4.71
CA ILE A 137 -11.12 -5.07 -5.74
C ILE A 137 -11.56 -6.54 -5.70
N ARG A 138 -10.63 -7.47 -5.49
CA ARG A 138 -10.96 -8.90 -5.42
C ARG A 138 -11.84 -9.22 -4.22
N ILE A 139 -11.59 -8.64 -3.06
CA ILE A 139 -12.45 -8.80 -1.87
C ILE A 139 -13.82 -8.17 -2.15
N ASP A 140 -13.87 -6.94 -2.69
CA ASP A 140 -15.13 -6.23 -2.93
C ASP A 140 -16.04 -6.95 -3.92
N LYS A 141 -15.48 -7.53 -4.99
CA LYS A 141 -16.26 -8.37 -5.91
C LYS A 141 -16.87 -9.58 -5.21
N LYS A 142 -16.12 -10.25 -4.34
CA LYS A 142 -16.61 -11.40 -3.58
C LYS A 142 -17.65 -10.98 -2.53
N TRP A 143 -17.43 -9.84 -1.89
CA TRP A 143 -18.36 -9.28 -0.92
C TRP A 143 -19.72 -8.94 -1.56
N LYS A 144 -19.74 -8.30 -2.72
CA LYS A 144 -20.99 -8.02 -3.45
C LYS A 144 -21.75 -9.29 -3.77
N LEU A 145 -21.06 -10.30 -4.31
CA LEU A 145 -21.70 -11.62 -4.59
C LEU A 145 -22.25 -12.28 -3.33
N TYR A 146 -21.54 -12.19 -2.19
CA TYR A 146 -22.05 -12.70 -0.93
C TYR A 146 -23.32 -11.97 -0.48
N GLN A 147 -23.37 -10.65 -0.60
CA GLN A 147 -24.57 -9.88 -0.27
C GLN A 147 -25.78 -10.28 -1.11
N GLU A 148 -25.60 -10.53 -2.41
CA GLU A 148 -26.66 -10.98 -3.32
C GLU A 148 -27.23 -12.36 -2.95
N ILE A 149 -26.40 -13.25 -2.40
CA ILE A 149 -26.81 -14.62 -2.02
C ILE A 149 -27.41 -14.66 -0.61
N SER A 150 -26.99 -13.74 0.27
CA SER A 150 -27.38 -13.74 1.69
C SER A 150 -28.68 -13.00 1.98
N VAL A 151 -29.28 -12.35 0.99
CA VAL A 151 -30.64 -11.80 1.02
C VAL A 151 -31.64 -12.95 0.79
#